data_20ced5e8adf367611a520554467b0336
#
_entry.id   20ced5e8adf367611a520554467b0336
#
_cell.length_a   1.000
_cell.length_b   1.000
_cell.length_c   1.000
_cell.angle_alpha   90.00
_cell.angle_beta   90.00
_cell.angle_gamma   90.00
#
_symmetry.space_group_name_H-M   'P 1'
#
loop_
_entity.id
_entity.type
_entity.pdbx_description
1 polymer ?
#
loop_
_entity_poly.entity_id
_entity_poly.type
_entity_poly.pdbx_seq_one_letter_code
_entity_poly.pdbx_strand_id
1 'polypeptide(L)'
;MRLQTALFATLLWPSVLCFAQQSMLLPENSVTRVSPHVYAIVGFPNIGIVVGDRATLVVDTGLGARNGAIVMKQAEKLGKSPILYLTTTHFHPEHAMGEQAFPPHTVIIRPAVQQDEMNKHAEEMMNLFRGFSAQSKELLQDVKLRPPDITFDQEIKVDLGGVAARLFWWGPAHTQGDEMIFVEQDSVLIPGDIVQDKIVPNMPNADASVKNWLAILDRLEPLQPRLVLPDHGALGDGSLIAKERAFLLELRNRSLELKREGKSADEVATIVTAEFKKKYTDWQTMGPVANVVKRVYAENP
;
A
#
# COMPACT_ATOMS: atom_id res chain seq x y z
N MET A 1 24.14 58.18 36.19
CA MET A 1 24.18 56.74 36.03
C MET A 1 22.93 56.32 35.27
N ARG A 2 23.06 56.01 33.99
CA ARG A 2 21.96 55.50 33.14
C ARG A 2 22.24 54.02 32.90
N LEU A 3 21.35 53.15 33.40
CA LEU A 3 21.36 51.71 33.11
C LEU A 3 20.84 51.54 31.66
N GLN A 4 21.66 50.95 30.81
CA GLN A 4 21.23 50.41 29.53
C GLN A 4 20.82 48.95 29.72
N THR A 5 19.54 48.70 29.49
CA THR A 5 18.96 47.35 29.43
C THR A 5 19.16 46.81 28.04
N ALA A 6 20.00 45.79 27.86
CA ALA A 6 20.18 45.08 26.61
C ALA A 6 19.05 44.04 26.43
N LEU A 7 18.21 44.26 25.44
CA LEU A 7 17.24 43.24 24.97
C LEU A 7 17.98 42.19 24.13
N PHE A 8 18.05 40.97 24.64
CA PHE A 8 18.42 39.79 23.85
C PHE A 8 17.20 39.35 23.05
N ALA A 9 17.19 39.61 21.75
CA ALA A 9 16.24 39.04 20.82
C ALA A 9 16.69 37.61 20.46
N THR A 10 16.03 36.61 21.00
CA THR A 10 16.18 35.22 20.58
C THR A 10 15.50 35.03 19.23
N LEU A 11 16.30 34.95 18.18
CA LEU A 11 15.87 34.53 16.85
C LEU A 11 15.53 33.03 16.92
N LEU A 12 14.22 32.73 17.01
CA LEU A 12 13.68 31.40 16.75
C LEU A 12 13.76 31.17 15.23
N TRP A 13 14.77 30.46 14.78
CA TRP A 13 14.79 29.89 13.44
C TRP A 13 13.73 28.79 13.37
N PRO A 14 12.76 28.84 12.44
CA PRO A 14 11.90 27.71 12.20
C PRO A 14 12.77 26.61 11.59
N SER A 15 12.92 25.51 12.33
CA SER A 15 13.47 24.27 11.80
C SER A 15 12.49 23.75 10.76
N VAL A 16 12.73 24.10 9.50
CA VAL A 16 12.07 23.46 8.36
C VAL A 16 12.60 22.03 8.34
N LEU A 17 11.84 21.11 8.93
CA LEU A 17 12.00 19.69 8.72
C LEU A 17 11.75 19.43 7.23
N CYS A 18 12.84 19.41 6.47
CA CYS A 18 12.85 18.93 5.09
C CYS A 18 12.60 17.42 5.15
N PHE A 19 11.33 17.02 5.17
CA PHE A 19 10.98 15.68 4.75
C PHE A 19 11.41 15.59 3.28
N ALA A 20 12.44 14.82 2.99
CA ALA A 20 12.73 14.44 1.63
C ALA A 20 11.45 13.76 1.11
N GLN A 21 10.68 14.48 0.32
CA GLN A 21 9.42 14.01 -0.23
C GLN A 21 9.77 12.86 -1.15
N GLN A 22 9.37 11.64 -0.79
CA GLN A 22 9.62 10.45 -1.60
C GLN A 22 9.03 10.70 -2.99
N SER A 23 9.83 10.47 -4.04
CA SER A 23 9.38 10.69 -5.40
C SER A 23 8.23 9.73 -5.72
N MET A 24 7.13 10.29 -6.24
CA MET A 24 6.03 9.50 -6.79
C MET A 24 6.36 8.93 -8.18
N LEU A 25 7.47 9.34 -8.78
CA LEU A 25 7.96 8.78 -10.03
C LEU A 25 8.85 7.57 -9.74
N LEU A 26 8.49 6.43 -10.30
CA LEU A 26 9.25 5.20 -10.19
C LEU A 26 10.63 5.32 -10.87
N PRO A 27 11.66 4.63 -10.35
CA PRO A 27 12.98 4.68 -10.94
C PRO A 27 13.00 3.94 -12.28
N GLU A 28 13.53 4.59 -13.30
CA GLU A 28 13.76 3.95 -14.59
C GLU A 28 14.93 2.94 -14.49
N ASN A 29 14.79 1.80 -15.15
CA ASN A 29 15.83 0.77 -15.27
C ASN A 29 16.37 0.22 -13.93
N SER A 30 15.64 0.36 -12.85
CA SER A 30 15.98 -0.17 -11.54
C SER A 30 15.05 -1.34 -11.19
N VAL A 31 15.52 -2.56 -11.39
CA VAL A 31 14.79 -3.78 -11.04
C VAL A 31 15.64 -4.61 -10.10
N THR A 32 15.05 -5.01 -8.98
CA THR A 32 15.64 -5.92 -8.00
C THR A 32 15.09 -7.33 -8.20
N ARG A 33 15.93 -8.33 -8.33
CA ARG A 33 15.49 -9.73 -8.32
C ARG A 33 15.22 -10.15 -6.89
N VAL A 34 13.96 -10.45 -6.59
CA VAL A 34 13.49 -10.88 -5.26
C VAL A 34 13.68 -12.39 -5.08
N SER A 35 13.35 -13.17 -6.12
CA SER A 35 13.42 -14.62 -6.11
C SER A 35 13.64 -15.15 -7.55
N PRO A 36 13.67 -16.48 -7.80
CA PRO A 36 13.85 -17.00 -9.16
C PRO A 36 12.87 -16.44 -10.19
N HIS A 37 11.60 -16.22 -9.81
CA HIS A 37 10.55 -15.75 -10.72
C HIS A 37 10.00 -14.37 -10.38
N VAL A 38 10.32 -13.80 -9.20
CA VAL A 38 9.78 -12.51 -8.75
C VAL A 38 10.85 -11.42 -8.82
N TYR A 39 10.46 -10.29 -9.41
CA TYR A 39 11.26 -9.07 -9.50
C TYR A 39 10.45 -7.91 -8.92
N ALA A 40 11.15 -6.87 -8.45
CA ALA A 40 10.54 -5.67 -7.93
C ALA A 40 11.14 -4.40 -8.55
N ILE A 41 10.30 -3.42 -8.83
CA ILE A 41 10.74 -2.03 -8.98
C ILE A 41 10.50 -1.39 -7.60
N VAL A 42 11.58 -1.07 -6.88
CA VAL A 42 11.47 -0.48 -5.55
C VAL A 42 11.20 1.03 -5.69
N GLY A 43 10.08 1.48 -5.14
CA GLY A 43 9.62 2.86 -5.27
C GLY A 43 8.44 3.19 -4.36
N PHE A 44 7.56 4.04 -4.82
CA PHE A 44 6.30 4.37 -4.16
C PHE A 44 5.15 4.25 -5.16
N PRO A 45 4.42 3.10 -5.13
CA PRO A 45 4.66 1.88 -4.35
C PRO A 45 5.81 1.02 -4.92
N ASN A 46 6.16 -0.07 -4.24
CA ASN A 46 6.93 -1.14 -4.84
C ASN A 46 6.04 -1.91 -5.82
N ILE A 47 6.57 -2.23 -6.98
CA ILE A 47 5.85 -2.93 -8.04
C ILE A 47 6.37 -4.36 -8.14
N GLY A 48 5.46 -5.34 -8.17
CA GLY A 48 5.80 -6.73 -8.37
C GLY A 48 5.76 -7.16 -9.84
N ILE A 49 6.73 -7.97 -10.30
CA ILE A 49 6.72 -8.59 -11.63
C ILE A 49 7.03 -10.07 -11.45
N VAL A 50 6.10 -10.94 -11.79
CA VAL A 50 6.25 -12.40 -11.71
C VAL A 50 6.41 -12.96 -13.12
N VAL A 51 7.56 -13.58 -13.39
CA VAL A 51 7.95 -14.03 -14.74
C VAL A 51 7.90 -15.55 -14.82
N GLY A 52 6.97 -16.08 -15.57
CA GLY A 52 6.91 -17.49 -15.96
C GLY A 52 7.42 -17.73 -17.38
N ASP A 53 7.41 -19.00 -17.81
CA ASP A 53 7.86 -19.36 -19.16
C ASP A 53 6.80 -19.03 -20.24
N ARG A 54 5.51 -18.95 -19.87
CA ARG A 54 4.38 -18.72 -20.79
C ARG A 54 3.75 -17.34 -20.65
N ALA A 55 3.89 -16.70 -19.50
CA ALA A 55 3.29 -15.40 -19.24
C ALA A 55 4.04 -14.64 -18.15
N THR A 56 3.82 -13.33 -18.11
CA THR A 56 4.28 -12.43 -17.05
C THR A 56 3.06 -11.83 -16.36
N LEU A 57 3.07 -11.77 -15.02
CA LEU A 57 2.08 -11.04 -14.22
C LEU A 57 2.75 -9.81 -13.61
N VAL A 58 2.16 -8.66 -13.85
CA VAL A 58 2.51 -7.40 -13.18
C VAL A 58 1.53 -7.16 -12.05
N VAL A 59 2.04 -6.76 -10.89
CA VAL A 59 1.28 -6.38 -9.70
C VAL A 59 1.54 -4.91 -9.44
N ASP A 60 0.51 -4.09 -9.57
CA ASP A 60 0.48 -2.64 -9.52
C ASP A 60 1.16 -1.92 -10.69
N THR A 61 0.84 -0.64 -10.83
CA THR A 61 1.20 0.14 -12.03
C THR A 61 1.94 1.44 -11.73
N GLY A 62 1.92 1.88 -10.49
CA GLY A 62 2.38 3.21 -10.11
C GLY A 62 1.37 4.32 -10.45
N LEU A 63 1.66 5.52 -10.00
CA LEU A 63 0.83 6.71 -10.15
C LEU A 63 0.85 7.25 -11.58
N GLY A 64 -0.22 7.01 -12.33
CA GLY A 64 -0.43 7.56 -13.65
C GLY A 64 0.35 6.91 -14.79
N ALA A 65 0.05 7.31 -16.03
CA ALA A 65 0.56 6.66 -17.26
C ALA A 65 2.08 6.63 -17.37
N ARG A 66 2.77 7.65 -16.85
CA ARG A 66 4.25 7.70 -16.92
C ARG A 66 4.89 6.58 -16.09
N ASN A 67 4.37 6.33 -14.90
CA ASN A 67 4.81 5.19 -14.08
C ASN A 67 4.42 3.86 -14.71
N GLY A 68 3.18 3.73 -15.20
CA GLY A 68 2.74 2.54 -15.92
C GLY A 68 3.64 2.19 -17.10
N ALA A 69 4.12 3.19 -17.86
CA ALA A 69 5.06 2.98 -18.97
C ALA A 69 6.44 2.48 -18.48
N ILE A 70 6.93 2.96 -17.35
CA ILE A 70 8.16 2.46 -16.72
C ILE A 70 8.00 0.99 -16.36
N VAL A 71 6.90 0.64 -15.68
CA VAL A 71 6.59 -0.72 -15.24
C VAL A 71 6.48 -1.64 -16.45
N MET A 72 5.67 -1.26 -17.46
CA MET A 72 5.44 -2.03 -18.66
C MET A 72 6.75 -2.34 -19.41
N LYS A 73 7.64 -1.34 -19.55
CA LYS A 73 8.96 -1.50 -20.18
C LYS A 73 9.85 -2.52 -19.45
N GLN A 74 9.76 -2.58 -18.11
CA GLN A 74 10.52 -3.57 -17.34
C GLN A 74 9.89 -4.97 -17.46
N ALA A 75 8.57 -5.06 -17.44
CA ALA A 75 7.85 -6.33 -17.65
C ALA A 75 8.19 -6.95 -19.02
N GLU A 76 8.24 -6.14 -20.08
CA GLU A 76 8.66 -6.60 -21.42
C GLU A 76 10.11 -7.10 -21.48
N LYS A 77 11.03 -6.39 -20.80
CA LYS A 77 12.45 -6.81 -20.76
C LYS A 77 12.68 -8.12 -20.02
N LEU A 78 11.88 -8.39 -18.98
CA LEU A 78 11.98 -9.58 -18.15
C LEU A 78 11.19 -10.74 -18.70
N GLY A 79 10.08 -10.46 -19.39
CA GLY A 79 9.14 -11.44 -19.91
C GLY A 79 9.77 -12.35 -20.96
N LYS A 80 9.43 -13.65 -20.89
CA LYS A 80 9.83 -14.67 -21.85
C LYS A 80 8.78 -14.92 -22.94
N SER A 81 7.60 -14.34 -22.77
CA SER A 81 6.43 -14.51 -23.64
C SER A 81 5.69 -13.18 -23.77
N PRO A 82 4.98 -12.94 -24.90
CA PRO A 82 4.19 -11.74 -25.09
C PRO A 82 2.89 -11.71 -24.25
N ILE A 83 2.52 -12.82 -23.59
CA ILE A 83 1.32 -12.86 -22.75
C ILE A 83 1.58 -12.09 -21.45
N LEU A 84 0.79 -11.05 -21.24
CA LEU A 84 0.91 -10.16 -20.11
C LEU A 84 -0.41 -10.09 -19.32
N TYR A 85 -0.32 -10.41 -18.03
CA TYR A 85 -1.38 -10.19 -17.06
C TYR A 85 -1.03 -8.98 -16.19
N LEU A 86 -2.07 -8.27 -15.76
CA LEU A 86 -1.97 -7.15 -14.84
C LEU A 86 -3.00 -7.32 -13.74
N THR A 87 -2.59 -7.11 -12.49
CA THR A 87 -3.48 -6.97 -11.36
C THR A 87 -3.07 -5.78 -10.50
N THR A 88 -3.95 -5.31 -9.64
CA THR A 88 -3.68 -4.23 -8.70
C THR A 88 -4.09 -4.65 -7.30
N THR A 89 -3.22 -4.39 -6.32
CA THR A 89 -3.46 -4.78 -4.92
C THR A 89 -4.69 -4.10 -4.36
N HIS A 90 -4.92 -2.83 -4.71
CA HIS A 90 -6.13 -2.09 -4.40
C HIS A 90 -6.29 -0.86 -5.32
N PHE A 91 -7.40 -0.14 -5.17
CA PHE A 91 -7.80 0.91 -6.12
C PHE A 91 -7.10 2.27 -5.95
N HIS A 92 -6.26 2.46 -4.93
CA HIS A 92 -5.61 3.76 -4.72
C HIS A 92 -4.72 4.16 -5.91
N PRO A 93 -4.61 5.49 -6.16
CA PRO A 93 -4.00 5.99 -7.40
C PRO A 93 -2.58 5.55 -7.65
N GLU A 94 -1.76 5.44 -6.62
CA GLU A 94 -0.36 5.00 -6.71
C GLU A 94 -0.21 3.54 -7.13
N HIS A 95 -1.26 2.72 -6.96
CA HIS A 95 -1.29 1.31 -7.32
C HIS A 95 -1.92 1.07 -8.69
N ALA A 96 -3.03 1.76 -9.00
CA ALA A 96 -3.90 1.41 -10.12
C ALA A 96 -3.89 2.39 -11.30
N MET A 97 -3.48 3.65 -11.15
CA MET A 97 -3.75 4.67 -12.17
C MET A 97 -2.77 4.70 -13.35
N GLY A 98 -1.85 3.71 -13.44
CA GLY A 98 -0.94 3.56 -14.58
C GLY A 98 -1.41 2.58 -15.65
N GLU A 99 -2.55 1.92 -15.51
CA GLU A 99 -3.06 0.84 -16.38
C GLU A 99 -3.14 1.22 -17.87
N GLN A 100 -3.47 2.47 -18.17
CA GLN A 100 -3.59 2.95 -19.56
C GLN A 100 -2.30 2.86 -20.38
N ALA A 101 -1.15 2.73 -19.73
CA ALA A 101 0.15 2.60 -20.38
C ALA A 101 0.41 1.16 -20.92
N PHE A 102 -0.37 0.19 -20.46
CA PHE A 102 -0.23 -1.20 -20.87
C PHE A 102 -0.91 -1.45 -22.22
N PRO A 103 -0.35 -2.34 -23.06
CA PRO A 103 -0.96 -2.67 -24.34
C PRO A 103 -2.42 -3.12 -24.23
N PRO A 104 -3.26 -2.87 -25.25
CA PRO A 104 -4.68 -3.25 -25.20
C PRO A 104 -4.94 -4.75 -25.02
N HIS A 105 -3.98 -5.60 -25.38
CA HIS A 105 -4.06 -7.05 -25.20
C HIS A 105 -3.58 -7.55 -23.82
N THR A 106 -3.16 -6.66 -22.94
CA THR A 106 -2.87 -7.01 -21.54
C THR A 106 -4.17 -7.41 -20.84
N VAL A 107 -4.18 -8.60 -20.27
CA VAL A 107 -5.34 -9.14 -19.55
C VAL A 107 -5.33 -8.62 -18.12
N ILE A 108 -6.32 -7.81 -17.76
CA ILE A 108 -6.47 -7.26 -16.42
C ILE A 108 -7.34 -8.20 -15.61
N ILE A 109 -6.81 -8.64 -14.44
CA ILE A 109 -7.49 -9.49 -13.47
C ILE A 109 -7.71 -8.69 -12.20
N ARG A 110 -8.91 -8.75 -11.59
CA ARG A 110 -9.21 -7.95 -10.41
C ARG A 110 -10.34 -8.58 -9.58
N PRO A 111 -10.34 -8.48 -8.24
CA PRO A 111 -11.52 -8.82 -7.45
C PRO A 111 -12.73 -7.96 -7.89
N ALA A 112 -13.90 -8.57 -8.02
CA ALA A 112 -15.11 -7.85 -8.43
C ALA A 112 -15.40 -6.67 -7.48
N VAL A 113 -15.20 -6.87 -6.17
CA VAL A 113 -15.39 -5.84 -5.15
C VAL A 113 -14.44 -4.66 -5.32
N GLN A 114 -13.19 -4.88 -5.72
CA GLN A 114 -12.22 -3.81 -5.98
C GLN A 114 -12.63 -2.97 -7.20
N GLN A 115 -13.16 -3.64 -8.26
CA GLN A 115 -13.67 -2.93 -9.42
C GLN A 115 -14.89 -2.06 -9.06
N ASP A 116 -15.79 -2.56 -8.22
CA ASP A 116 -16.93 -1.79 -7.74
C ASP A 116 -16.50 -0.58 -6.90
N GLU A 117 -15.50 -0.74 -6.07
CA GLU A 117 -14.90 0.34 -5.27
C GLU A 117 -14.23 1.38 -6.16
N MET A 118 -13.45 0.95 -7.13
CA MET A 118 -12.82 1.82 -8.13
C MET A 118 -13.87 2.62 -8.91
N ASN A 119 -14.96 2.00 -9.35
CA ASN A 119 -16.03 2.68 -10.07
C ASN A 119 -16.70 3.78 -9.24
N LYS A 120 -16.77 3.61 -7.91
CA LYS A 120 -17.41 4.57 -7.01
C LYS A 120 -16.48 5.69 -6.56
N HIS A 121 -15.21 5.38 -6.30
CA HIS A 121 -14.31 6.23 -5.51
C HIS A 121 -13.03 6.68 -6.22
N ALA A 122 -12.71 6.15 -7.42
CA ALA A 122 -11.45 6.47 -8.09
C ALA A 122 -11.25 7.96 -8.34
N GLU A 123 -12.28 8.69 -8.79
CA GLU A 123 -12.15 10.12 -9.08
C GLU A 123 -11.94 10.95 -7.80
N GLU A 124 -12.64 10.61 -6.72
CA GLU A 124 -12.44 11.25 -5.41
C GLU A 124 -11.01 11.05 -4.92
N MET A 125 -10.50 9.82 -5.01
CA MET A 125 -9.16 9.48 -4.57
C MET A 125 -8.08 10.11 -5.46
N MET A 126 -8.28 10.16 -6.78
CA MET A 126 -7.40 10.90 -7.68
C MET A 126 -7.35 12.40 -7.34
N ASN A 127 -8.47 13.01 -6.99
CA ASN A 127 -8.52 14.42 -6.61
C ASN A 127 -7.76 14.67 -5.29
N LEU A 128 -7.87 13.76 -4.32
CA LEU A 128 -7.07 13.79 -3.09
C LEU A 128 -5.57 13.75 -3.41
N PHE A 129 -5.13 12.82 -4.25
CA PHE A 129 -3.72 12.65 -4.63
C PHE A 129 -3.18 13.83 -5.45
N ARG A 130 -3.98 14.41 -6.34
CA ARG A 130 -3.61 15.66 -7.05
C ARG A 130 -3.30 16.80 -6.09
N GLY A 131 -3.86 16.77 -4.88
CA GLY A 131 -3.60 17.74 -3.81
C GLY A 131 -2.28 17.54 -3.05
N PHE A 132 -1.65 16.37 -3.12
CA PHE A 132 -0.44 16.07 -2.33
C PHE A 132 0.80 16.83 -2.82
N SER A 133 0.98 16.97 -4.12
CA SER A 133 2.13 17.68 -4.71
C SER A 133 1.90 18.08 -6.16
N ALA A 134 2.73 18.99 -6.67
CA ALA A 134 2.75 19.33 -8.09
C ALA A 134 3.08 18.10 -8.97
N GLN A 135 3.98 17.22 -8.51
CA GLN A 135 4.33 15.97 -9.19
C GLN A 135 3.13 15.01 -9.27
N SER A 136 2.40 14.80 -8.16
CA SER A 136 1.20 13.96 -8.16
C SER A 136 0.13 14.51 -9.10
N LYS A 137 -0.05 15.83 -9.12
CA LYS A 137 -0.99 16.49 -10.02
C LYS A 137 -0.61 16.28 -11.48
N GLU A 138 0.67 16.38 -11.83
CA GLU A 138 1.19 16.12 -13.18
C GLU A 138 1.00 14.65 -13.59
N LEU A 139 1.38 13.72 -12.71
CA LEU A 139 1.30 12.27 -12.99
C LEU A 139 -0.15 11.78 -13.18
N LEU A 140 -1.11 12.42 -12.52
CA LEU A 140 -2.55 12.10 -12.64
C LEU A 140 -3.28 12.91 -13.70
N GLN A 141 -2.56 13.56 -14.62
CA GLN A 141 -3.20 14.15 -15.80
C GLN A 141 -3.67 13.06 -16.75
N ASP A 142 -4.88 13.25 -17.30
CA ASP A 142 -5.45 12.43 -18.37
C ASP A 142 -5.49 10.92 -18.08
N VAL A 143 -5.63 10.52 -16.79
CA VAL A 143 -5.81 9.12 -16.40
C VAL A 143 -7.07 8.56 -17.02
N LYS A 144 -6.93 7.39 -17.66
CA LYS A 144 -8.03 6.59 -18.22
C LYS A 144 -8.02 5.24 -17.53
N LEU A 145 -9.08 4.97 -16.78
CA LEU A 145 -9.28 3.67 -16.16
C LEU A 145 -9.61 2.62 -17.22
N ARG A 146 -9.14 1.41 -17.01
CA ARG A 146 -9.48 0.25 -17.84
C ARG A 146 -10.38 -0.71 -17.06
N PRO A 147 -11.45 -1.25 -17.66
CA PRO A 147 -12.20 -2.31 -17.02
C PRO A 147 -11.35 -3.58 -16.97
N PRO A 148 -11.55 -4.48 -16.01
CA PRO A 148 -10.90 -5.78 -15.98
C PRO A 148 -11.47 -6.69 -17.10
N ASP A 149 -10.62 -7.57 -17.60
CA ASP A 149 -11.00 -8.64 -18.52
C ASP A 149 -11.53 -9.86 -17.76
N ILE A 150 -11.02 -10.07 -16.53
CA ILE A 150 -11.40 -11.16 -15.64
C ILE A 150 -11.65 -10.59 -14.26
N THR A 151 -12.83 -10.89 -13.70
CA THR A 151 -13.13 -10.64 -12.29
C THR A 151 -13.26 -11.93 -11.52
N PHE A 152 -12.92 -11.91 -10.22
CA PHE A 152 -13.12 -13.04 -9.32
C PHE A 152 -13.68 -12.57 -7.97
N ASP A 153 -14.31 -13.50 -7.22
CA ASP A 153 -14.96 -13.17 -5.95
C ASP A 153 -14.03 -13.34 -4.74
N GLN A 154 -13.28 -14.44 -4.68
CA GLN A 154 -12.42 -14.74 -3.52
C GLN A 154 -11.00 -15.09 -3.90
N GLU A 155 -10.80 -15.96 -4.89
CA GLU A 155 -9.49 -16.46 -5.26
C GLU A 155 -9.46 -16.90 -6.73
N ILE A 156 -8.34 -16.62 -7.40
CA ILE A 156 -8.01 -17.16 -8.71
C ILE A 156 -6.55 -17.58 -8.72
N LYS A 157 -6.23 -18.65 -9.42
CA LYS A 157 -4.86 -19.11 -9.67
C LYS A 157 -4.47 -18.89 -11.11
N VAL A 158 -3.40 -18.15 -11.33
CA VAL A 158 -2.84 -17.84 -12.66
C VAL A 158 -1.58 -18.65 -12.85
N ASP A 159 -1.60 -19.59 -13.79
CA ASP A 159 -0.43 -20.39 -14.18
C ASP A 159 0.36 -19.65 -15.26
N LEU A 160 1.57 -19.19 -14.92
CA LEU A 160 2.46 -18.44 -15.80
C LEU A 160 3.46 -19.32 -16.57
N GLY A 161 3.41 -20.63 -16.34
CA GLY A 161 4.39 -21.59 -16.89
C GLY A 161 5.61 -21.75 -15.99
N GLY A 162 5.66 -22.86 -15.25
CA GLY A 162 6.71 -23.15 -14.27
C GLY A 162 6.57 -22.43 -12.95
N VAL A 163 5.75 -21.40 -12.88
CA VAL A 163 5.37 -20.65 -11.67
C VAL A 163 3.90 -20.30 -11.71
N ALA A 164 3.24 -20.30 -10.56
CA ALA A 164 1.85 -19.88 -10.41
C ALA A 164 1.71 -18.80 -9.36
N ALA A 165 0.83 -17.86 -9.62
CA ALA A 165 0.40 -16.83 -8.68
C ALA A 165 -1.04 -17.10 -8.23
N ARG A 166 -1.27 -17.13 -6.93
CA ARG A 166 -2.59 -17.11 -6.33
C ARG A 166 -2.92 -15.68 -5.98
N LEU A 167 -4.02 -15.17 -6.54
CA LEU A 167 -4.57 -13.85 -6.29
C LEU A 167 -5.79 -14.08 -5.39
N PHE A 168 -5.87 -13.40 -4.26
CA PHE A 168 -6.96 -13.64 -3.32
C PHE A 168 -7.38 -12.38 -2.57
N TRP A 169 -8.68 -12.30 -2.32
CA TRP A 169 -9.34 -11.31 -1.49
C TRP A 169 -10.03 -12.02 -0.32
N TRP A 170 -9.80 -11.55 0.91
CA TRP A 170 -10.37 -12.14 2.12
C TRP A 170 -11.22 -11.17 2.94
N GLY A 171 -11.69 -10.13 2.30
CA GLY A 171 -12.53 -9.11 2.89
C GLY A 171 -11.80 -7.77 3.08
N PRO A 172 -12.54 -6.72 3.49
CA PRO A 172 -12.01 -5.37 3.63
C PRO A 172 -10.99 -5.25 4.76
N ALA A 173 -9.93 -4.46 4.53
CA ALA A 173 -8.93 -4.13 5.54
C ALA A 173 -8.46 -2.68 5.41
N HIS A 174 -7.50 -2.37 4.53
CA HIS A 174 -7.07 -1.03 4.17
C HIS A 174 -8.13 -0.33 3.31
N THR A 175 -8.64 -1.05 2.32
CA THR A 175 -9.79 -0.69 1.47
C THR A 175 -10.84 -1.79 1.52
N GLN A 176 -11.87 -1.68 0.71
CA GLN A 176 -12.86 -2.73 0.57
C GLN A 176 -12.34 -3.90 -0.28
N GLY A 177 -11.48 -3.60 -1.25
CA GLY A 177 -11.06 -4.51 -2.30
C GLY A 177 -9.59 -4.91 -2.28
N ASP A 178 -8.97 -5.05 -1.10
CA ASP A 178 -7.55 -5.39 -0.97
C ASP A 178 -7.23 -6.79 -1.49
N GLU A 179 -6.46 -6.87 -2.56
CA GLU A 179 -5.98 -8.11 -3.16
C GLU A 179 -4.55 -8.41 -2.70
N MET A 180 -4.30 -9.67 -2.41
CA MET A 180 -2.97 -10.18 -2.06
C MET A 180 -2.56 -11.25 -3.06
N ILE A 181 -1.26 -11.33 -3.37
CA ILE A 181 -0.72 -12.26 -4.34
C ILE A 181 0.31 -13.16 -3.65
N PHE A 182 0.17 -14.47 -3.79
CA PHE A 182 1.14 -15.45 -3.29
C PHE A 182 1.73 -16.26 -4.44
N VAL A 183 3.05 -16.13 -4.63
CA VAL A 183 3.82 -16.87 -5.64
C VAL A 183 4.31 -18.16 -5.00
N GLU A 184 3.60 -19.26 -5.26
CA GLU A 184 3.73 -20.52 -4.51
C GLU A 184 5.15 -21.12 -4.61
N GLN A 185 5.70 -21.26 -5.81
CA GLN A 185 7.00 -21.91 -6.05
C GLN A 185 8.15 -21.17 -5.36
N ASP A 186 8.04 -19.86 -5.26
CA ASP A 186 9.07 -19.00 -4.67
C ASP A 186 8.80 -18.70 -3.20
N SER A 187 7.60 -19.01 -2.70
CA SER A 187 7.11 -18.65 -1.38
C SER A 187 7.25 -17.14 -1.12
N VAL A 188 6.82 -16.33 -2.10
CA VAL A 188 6.82 -14.86 -2.03
C VAL A 188 5.39 -14.38 -1.88
N LEU A 189 5.14 -13.55 -0.86
CA LEU A 189 3.89 -12.82 -0.67
C LEU A 189 4.06 -11.38 -1.15
N ILE A 190 3.10 -10.91 -1.94
CA ILE A 190 2.92 -9.49 -2.31
C ILE A 190 1.58 -9.08 -1.70
N PRO A 191 1.59 -8.48 -0.50
CA PRO A 191 0.37 -8.30 0.31
C PRO A 191 -0.36 -6.98 0.07
N GLY A 192 0.09 -6.15 -0.86
CA GLY A 192 -0.41 -4.78 -0.93
C GLY A 192 -0.08 -4.00 0.34
N ASP A 193 -1.00 -3.14 0.75
CA ASP A 193 -0.91 -2.35 1.97
C ASP A 193 -1.30 -3.13 3.24
N ILE A 194 -1.63 -4.42 3.11
CA ILE A 194 -2.01 -5.27 4.26
C ILE A 194 -0.81 -5.59 5.17
N VAL A 195 0.40 -5.72 4.60
CA VAL A 195 1.64 -5.93 5.36
C VAL A 195 2.71 -5.00 4.84
N GLN A 196 3.16 -4.09 5.69
CA GLN A 196 4.16 -3.08 5.35
C GLN A 196 5.38 -3.17 6.28
N ASP A 197 6.49 -2.52 5.91
CA ASP A 197 7.66 -2.44 6.79
C ASP A 197 7.76 -1.08 7.45
N LYS A 198 7.46 -1.02 8.75
CA LYS A 198 7.55 0.20 9.59
C LYS A 198 6.74 1.39 9.07
N ILE A 199 5.60 1.09 8.48
CA ILE A 199 4.61 2.08 8.05
C ILE A 199 3.33 1.84 8.85
N VAL A 200 2.72 2.91 9.34
CA VAL A 200 1.50 2.80 10.13
C VAL A 200 0.34 2.40 9.22
N PRO A 201 -0.38 1.31 9.56
CA PRO A 201 -1.61 0.95 8.85
C PRO A 201 -2.52 2.15 8.66
N ASN A 202 -2.95 2.42 7.44
CA ASN A 202 -3.85 3.53 7.17
C ASN A 202 -5.26 3.01 6.84
N MET A 203 -6.27 3.69 7.33
CA MET A 203 -7.68 3.35 7.11
C MET A 203 -8.46 4.63 6.78
N PRO A 204 -8.20 5.23 5.60
CA PRO A 204 -8.82 6.50 5.25
C PRO A 204 -10.30 6.34 4.92
N ASN A 205 -10.71 5.18 4.42
CA ASN A 205 -12.04 4.90 3.93
C ASN A 205 -12.99 4.38 5.02
N ALA A 206 -14.27 4.66 4.89
CA ALA A 206 -15.28 4.24 5.86
C ALA A 206 -15.54 2.73 5.88
N ASP A 207 -15.20 2.03 4.83
CA ASP A 207 -15.33 0.59 4.64
C ASP A 207 -14.08 -0.22 5.04
N ALA A 208 -12.96 0.44 5.40
CA ALA A 208 -11.81 -0.21 6.01
C ALA A 208 -12.19 -0.91 7.32
N SER A 209 -11.51 -2.01 7.68
CA SER A 209 -11.86 -2.81 8.86
C SER A 209 -10.64 -3.29 9.66
N VAL A 210 -10.49 -2.79 10.89
CA VAL A 210 -9.46 -3.24 11.85
C VAL A 210 -9.67 -4.71 12.22
N LYS A 211 -10.93 -5.09 12.47
CA LYS A 211 -11.28 -6.46 12.85
C LYS A 211 -10.92 -7.45 11.76
N ASN A 212 -11.30 -7.15 10.52
CA ASN A 212 -11.05 -8.05 9.41
C ASN A 212 -9.56 -8.03 9.01
N TRP A 213 -8.88 -6.87 9.09
CA TRP A 213 -7.43 -6.82 8.83
C TRP A 213 -6.65 -7.75 9.76
N LEU A 214 -6.95 -7.73 11.07
CA LEU A 214 -6.36 -8.69 12.02
C LEU A 214 -6.68 -10.15 11.65
N ALA A 215 -7.90 -10.45 11.21
CA ALA A 215 -8.28 -11.79 10.76
C ALA A 215 -7.54 -12.21 9.47
N ILE A 216 -7.28 -11.27 8.56
CA ILE A 216 -6.45 -11.53 7.36
C ILE A 216 -5.02 -11.86 7.78
N LEU A 217 -4.42 -11.07 8.69
CA LEU A 217 -3.07 -11.34 9.18
C LEU A 217 -2.96 -12.71 9.86
N ASP A 218 -3.98 -13.12 10.62
CA ASP A 218 -4.08 -14.46 11.21
C ASP A 218 -4.14 -15.58 10.14
N ARG A 219 -4.78 -15.32 8.98
CA ARG A 219 -4.85 -16.26 7.85
C ARG A 219 -3.58 -16.28 7.00
N LEU A 220 -2.82 -15.19 6.99
CA LEU A 220 -1.53 -15.11 6.27
C LEU A 220 -0.41 -15.85 7.00
N GLU A 221 -0.43 -15.87 8.33
CA GLU A 221 0.62 -16.51 9.15
C GLU A 221 0.91 -17.97 8.76
N PRO A 222 -0.09 -18.86 8.55
CA PRO A 222 0.15 -20.24 8.11
C PRO A 222 0.78 -20.40 6.73
N LEU A 223 0.73 -19.38 5.85
CA LEU A 223 1.40 -19.44 4.56
C LEU A 223 2.92 -19.46 4.68
N GLN A 224 3.46 -18.94 5.80
CA GLN A 224 4.89 -18.86 6.11
C GLN A 224 5.72 -18.40 4.90
N PRO A 225 5.41 -17.24 4.31
CA PRO A 225 6.15 -16.76 3.16
C PRO A 225 7.62 -16.59 3.53
N ARG A 226 8.50 -17.09 2.65
CA ARG A 226 9.94 -16.91 2.82
C ARG A 226 10.35 -15.45 2.61
N LEU A 227 9.66 -14.78 1.69
CA LEU A 227 9.88 -13.38 1.36
C LEU A 227 8.53 -12.65 1.28
N VAL A 228 8.54 -11.41 1.70
CA VAL A 228 7.42 -10.47 1.59
C VAL A 228 7.90 -9.26 0.79
N LEU A 229 7.19 -8.96 -0.27
CA LEU A 229 7.35 -7.74 -1.06
C LEU A 229 6.17 -6.81 -0.72
N PRO A 230 6.27 -5.97 0.31
CA PRO A 230 5.24 -5.00 0.64
C PRO A 230 5.19 -3.90 -0.42
N ASP A 231 4.04 -3.27 -0.58
CA ASP A 231 3.92 -2.14 -1.52
C ASP A 231 4.63 -0.90 -0.99
N HIS A 232 4.72 -0.76 0.32
CA HIS A 232 5.47 0.32 0.97
C HIS A 232 6.47 -0.21 1.99
N GLY A 233 7.64 0.41 2.03
CA GLY A 233 8.74 0.02 2.91
C GLY A 233 9.73 -0.97 2.27
N ALA A 234 10.58 -1.56 3.09
CA ALA A 234 11.62 -2.48 2.63
C ALA A 234 11.09 -3.91 2.44
N LEU A 235 11.68 -4.62 1.49
CA LEU A 235 11.48 -6.06 1.35
C LEU A 235 11.90 -6.77 2.64
N GLY A 236 11.14 -7.82 3.01
CA GLY A 236 11.41 -8.57 4.23
C GLY A 236 11.06 -10.05 4.11
N ASP A 237 10.93 -10.69 5.23
CA ASP A 237 10.49 -12.07 5.36
C ASP A 237 9.09 -12.16 6.04
N GLY A 238 8.61 -13.37 6.28
CA GLY A 238 7.31 -13.61 6.90
C GLY A 238 7.13 -12.96 8.28
N SER A 239 8.19 -12.53 8.96
CA SER A 239 8.10 -11.83 10.24
C SER A 239 7.40 -10.47 10.15
N LEU A 240 7.33 -9.89 8.93
CA LEU A 240 6.57 -8.65 8.72
C LEU A 240 5.09 -8.82 9.05
N ILE A 241 4.49 -9.99 8.76
CA ILE A 241 3.10 -10.29 9.09
C ILE A 241 2.86 -10.20 10.60
N ALA A 242 3.73 -10.82 11.39
CA ALA A 242 3.63 -10.80 12.85
C ALA A 242 3.86 -9.39 13.43
N LYS A 243 4.77 -8.60 12.84
CA LYS A 243 5.03 -7.21 13.25
C LYS A 243 3.83 -6.32 12.98
N GLU A 244 3.25 -6.38 11.78
CA GLU A 244 2.06 -5.64 11.39
C GLU A 244 0.89 -5.97 12.32
N ARG A 245 0.67 -7.28 12.55
CA ARG A 245 -0.35 -7.78 13.48
C ARG A 245 -0.17 -7.24 14.91
N ALA A 246 1.06 -7.31 15.43
CA ALA A 246 1.35 -6.85 16.78
C ALA A 246 1.07 -5.36 16.95
N PHE A 247 1.49 -4.55 15.96
CA PHE A 247 1.26 -3.11 15.94
C PHE A 247 -0.25 -2.79 15.93
N LEU A 248 -0.98 -3.37 14.98
CA LEU A 248 -2.41 -3.11 14.82
C LEU A 248 -3.23 -3.59 16.03
N LEU A 249 -2.88 -4.76 16.58
CA LEU A 249 -3.53 -5.31 17.77
C LEU A 249 -3.31 -4.43 19.01
N GLU A 250 -2.08 -3.94 19.20
CA GLU A 250 -1.75 -3.04 20.31
C GLU A 250 -2.52 -1.72 20.20
N LEU A 251 -2.54 -1.13 18.99
CA LEU A 251 -3.26 0.11 18.71
C LEU A 251 -4.76 -0.05 19.00
N ARG A 252 -5.37 -1.13 18.49
CA ARG A 252 -6.78 -1.46 18.75
C ARG A 252 -7.04 -1.61 20.25
N ASN A 253 -6.23 -2.40 20.96
CA ASN A 253 -6.46 -2.70 22.38
C ASN A 253 -6.34 -1.45 23.23
N ARG A 254 -5.34 -0.59 22.97
CA ARG A 254 -5.16 0.68 23.68
C ARG A 254 -6.33 1.65 23.41
N SER A 255 -6.80 1.69 22.16
CA SER A 255 -7.96 2.50 21.81
C SER A 255 -9.22 2.06 22.56
N LEU A 256 -9.46 0.75 22.67
CA LEU A 256 -10.60 0.19 23.39
C LEU A 256 -10.50 0.39 24.92
N GLU A 257 -9.28 0.35 25.47
CA GLU A 257 -9.05 0.66 26.90
C GLU A 257 -9.46 2.10 27.20
N LEU A 258 -8.95 3.05 26.46
CA LEU A 258 -9.27 4.47 26.64
C LEU A 258 -10.75 4.79 26.35
N LYS A 259 -11.37 4.07 25.38
CA LYS A 259 -12.81 4.16 25.15
C LYS A 259 -13.62 3.75 26.39
N ARG A 260 -13.24 2.64 27.06
CA ARG A 260 -13.89 2.20 28.31
C ARG A 260 -13.74 3.20 29.45
N GLU A 261 -12.69 4.02 29.44
CA GLU A 261 -12.50 5.16 30.35
C GLU A 261 -13.39 6.37 30.01
N GLY A 262 -14.21 6.29 28.97
CA GLY A 262 -15.13 7.35 28.56
C GLY A 262 -14.53 8.42 27.64
N LYS A 263 -13.33 8.21 27.12
CA LYS A 263 -12.68 9.18 26.20
C LYS A 263 -13.32 9.14 24.82
N SER A 264 -13.41 10.29 24.17
CA SER A 264 -13.82 10.42 22.77
C SER A 264 -12.76 9.88 21.80
N ALA A 265 -13.16 9.58 20.56
CA ALA A 265 -12.23 9.12 19.52
C ALA A 265 -11.08 10.11 19.24
N ASP A 266 -11.35 11.42 19.29
CA ASP A 266 -10.34 12.45 19.04
C ASP A 266 -9.33 12.56 20.19
N GLU A 267 -9.79 12.45 21.46
CA GLU A 267 -8.91 12.38 22.63
C GLU A 267 -8.02 11.16 22.57
N VAL A 268 -8.59 9.98 22.23
CA VAL A 268 -7.84 8.72 22.09
C VAL A 268 -6.85 8.81 20.94
N ALA A 269 -7.23 9.35 19.80
CA ALA A 269 -6.31 9.55 18.66
C ALA A 269 -5.10 10.40 19.08
N THR A 270 -5.31 11.45 19.84
CA THR A 270 -4.24 12.32 20.36
C THR A 270 -3.30 11.55 21.30
N ILE A 271 -3.87 10.85 22.29
CA ILE A 271 -3.10 10.09 23.29
C ILE A 271 -2.31 8.97 22.62
N VAL A 272 -2.97 8.12 21.85
CA VAL A 272 -2.35 6.94 21.22
C VAL A 272 -1.28 7.36 20.22
N THR A 273 -1.52 8.40 19.43
CA THR A 273 -0.49 8.93 18.50
C THR A 273 0.77 9.36 19.29
N ALA A 274 0.62 10.03 20.42
CA ALA A 274 1.75 10.45 21.24
C ALA A 274 2.50 9.27 21.90
N GLU A 275 1.76 8.26 22.38
CA GLU A 275 2.33 7.03 22.95
C GLU A 275 3.11 6.23 21.89
N PHE A 276 2.51 6.01 20.72
CA PHE A 276 3.10 5.24 19.62
C PHE A 276 4.31 5.95 19.01
N LYS A 277 4.28 7.27 18.88
CA LYS A 277 5.44 8.04 18.43
C LYS A 277 6.67 7.86 19.34
N LYS A 278 6.46 7.68 20.64
CA LYS A 278 7.55 7.42 21.59
C LYS A 278 8.05 5.98 21.53
N LYS A 279 7.17 5.03 21.23
CA LYS A 279 7.49 3.60 21.23
C LYS A 279 8.08 3.15 19.88
N TYR A 280 7.52 3.61 18.78
CA TYR A 280 7.85 3.22 17.42
C TYR A 280 8.66 4.32 16.71
N THR A 281 9.83 4.64 17.27
CA THR A 281 10.64 5.80 16.86
C THR A 281 11.24 5.68 15.46
N ASP A 282 11.35 4.47 14.93
CA ASP A 282 11.90 4.13 13.61
C ASP A 282 10.80 3.87 12.55
N TRP A 283 9.53 4.00 12.95
CA TRP A 283 8.40 3.97 12.02
C TRP A 283 8.23 5.34 11.36
N GLN A 284 7.68 5.33 10.15
CA GLN A 284 7.42 6.56 9.39
C GLN A 284 6.38 7.45 10.12
N THR A 285 5.59 8.19 9.43
CA THR A 285 4.61 9.09 10.06
C THR A 285 3.59 8.37 10.92
N MET A 286 3.23 8.97 12.07
CA MET A 286 2.15 8.48 12.96
C MET A 286 0.77 9.11 12.63
N GLY A 287 0.67 9.90 11.57
CA GLY A 287 -0.59 10.53 11.16
C GLY A 287 -1.77 9.54 10.99
N PRO A 288 -1.58 8.37 10.35
CA PRO A 288 -2.63 7.39 10.15
C PRO A 288 -3.22 6.76 11.42
N VAL A 289 -2.52 6.81 12.57
CA VAL A 289 -3.04 6.32 13.87
C VAL A 289 -4.43 6.86 14.17
N ALA A 290 -4.70 8.14 13.88
CA ALA A 290 -6.00 8.74 14.11
C ALA A 290 -7.13 8.08 13.29
N ASN A 291 -6.84 7.67 12.05
CA ASN A 291 -7.81 6.99 11.19
C ASN A 291 -8.14 5.59 11.75
N VAL A 292 -7.11 4.85 12.19
CA VAL A 292 -7.31 3.53 12.82
C VAL A 292 -8.13 3.65 14.10
N VAL A 293 -7.86 4.63 14.97
CA VAL A 293 -8.67 4.89 16.18
C VAL A 293 -10.14 5.12 15.84
N LYS A 294 -10.42 5.95 14.84
CA LYS A 294 -11.80 6.22 14.39
C LYS A 294 -12.49 4.94 13.90
N ARG A 295 -11.77 4.08 13.17
CA ARG A 295 -12.31 2.78 12.75
C ARG A 295 -12.57 1.85 13.92
N VAL A 296 -11.66 1.76 14.91
CA VAL A 296 -11.90 1.01 16.15
C VAL A 296 -13.18 1.48 16.86
N TYR A 297 -13.43 2.79 16.92
CA TYR A 297 -14.65 3.33 17.51
C TYR A 297 -15.90 2.95 16.72
N ALA A 298 -15.85 3.05 15.39
CA ALA A 298 -16.97 2.73 14.52
C ALA A 298 -17.36 1.24 14.58
N GLU A 299 -16.36 0.35 14.69
CA GLU A 299 -16.56 -1.12 14.79
C GLU A 299 -17.02 -1.58 16.18
N ASN A 300 -16.91 -0.73 17.18
CA ASN A 300 -17.27 -1.05 18.57
C ASN A 300 -18.15 0.08 19.15
N PRO A 301 -19.41 0.21 18.71
CA PRO A 301 -20.30 1.31 19.09
C PRO A 301 -20.63 1.36 20.61
#